data_4a80eed08c12f7e9e4e26db0cf3f96da
#
_entry.id   4a80eed08c12f7e9e4e26db0cf3f96da
#
_cell.length_a   1.000
_cell.length_b   1.000
_cell.length_c   1.000
_cell.angle_alpha   90.00
_cell.angle_beta   90.00
_cell.angle_gamma   90.00
#
_symmetry.space_group_name_H-M   'P 1'
#
loop_
_entity.id
_entity.type
_entity.pdbx_description
1 polymer ?
#
loop_
_entity_poly.entity_id
_entity_poly.type
_entity_poly.pdbx_seq_one_letter_code
_entity_poly.pdbx_strand_id
1 'polypeptide(L)'
;ASSSCESSGRRRQGFRVVQAEECWYKSLAPLMAAIRAQAGSGPIYLSIDIDGLDPSFAPGTGTPEIGGLTIWQALEIIRGCRGMNIVGGDLVEISPPYDLSGNTALVGANLLYEMLCVLPKVQYRS
;
A
#
# COMPACT_ATOMS: atom_id res chain seq x y z
N ALA A 1 -3.66 11.25 -10.98
CA ALA A 1 -2.61 12.12 -10.41
C ALA A 1 -3.29 13.18 -9.55
N SER A 2 -3.09 13.12 -8.24
CA SER A 2 -3.50 14.23 -7.39
C SER A 2 -2.68 15.46 -7.79
N SER A 3 -3.36 16.56 -8.11
CA SER A 3 -2.67 17.79 -8.47
C SER A 3 -1.75 18.24 -7.33
N SER A 4 -0.66 18.91 -7.64
CA SER A 4 0.26 19.47 -6.65
C SER A 4 -0.45 20.38 -5.62
N CYS A 5 -1.61 20.92 -5.99
CA CYS A 5 -2.46 21.76 -5.13
C CYS A 5 -3.18 20.94 -4.05
N GLU A 6 -3.69 19.74 -4.37
CA GLU A 6 -4.32 18.84 -3.38
C GLU A 6 -3.32 18.28 -2.38
N SER A 7 -2.11 17.93 -2.83
CA SER A 7 -1.06 17.42 -1.95
C SER A 7 -0.59 18.47 -0.94
N SER A 8 -0.52 19.74 -1.34
CA SER A 8 -0.14 20.83 -0.43
C SER A 8 -1.19 21.11 0.64
N GLY A 9 -2.49 21.00 0.29
CA GLY A 9 -3.59 21.12 1.24
C GLY A 9 -3.57 20.04 2.32
N ARG A 10 -3.35 18.79 1.92
CA ARG A 10 -3.28 17.65 2.85
C ARG A 10 -2.07 17.74 3.78
N ARG A 11 -0.92 18.20 3.31
CA ARG A 11 0.27 18.43 4.14
C ARG A 11 0.04 19.46 5.24
N ARG A 12 -0.75 20.51 4.97
CA ARG A 12 -1.11 21.53 5.98
C ARG A 12 -1.97 20.97 7.12
N GLN A 13 -2.70 19.86 6.89
CA GLN A 13 -3.55 19.20 7.87
C GLN A 13 -2.83 18.06 8.61
N GLY A 14 -1.51 17.96 8.48
CA GLY A 14 -0.71 16.93 9.17
C GLY A 14 -0.60 15.60 8.43
N PHE A 15 -1.16 15.47 7.24
CA PHE A 15 -0.98 14.26 6.42
C PHE A 15 0.41 14.23 5.79
N ARG A 16 1.06 13.06 5.89
CA ARG A 16 2.25 12.78 5.08
C ARG A 16 1.79 12.30 3.70
N VAL A 17 2.14 13.05 2.69
CA VAL A 17 1.88 12.70 1.29
C VAL A 17 3.20 12.42 0.60
N VAL A 18 3.33 11.25 0.00
CA VAL A 18 4.49 10.82 -0.79
C VAL A 18 4.01 10.56 -2.21
N GLN A 19 4.56 11.25 -3.17
CA GLN A 19 4.23 11.07 -4.58
C GLN A 19 4.86 9.78 -5.12
N ALA A 20 4.25 9.16 -6.13
CA ALA A 20 4.77 7.93 -6.73
C ALA A 20 6.20 8.11 -7.26
N GLU A 21 6.51 9.24 -7.88
CA GLU A 21 7.86 9.56 -8.38
C GLU A 21 8.93 9.57 -7.27
N GLU A 22 8.54 9.91 -6.05
CA GLU A 22 9.44 9.90 -4.90
C GLU A 22 9.82 8.47 -4.47
N CYS A 23 9.04 7.48 -4.93
CA CYS A 23 9.25 6.06 -4.64
C CYS A 23 10.03 5.33 -5.74
N TRP A 24 10.18 5.93 -6.93
CA TRP A 24 10.78 5.24 -8.08
C TRP A 24 12.23 4.80 -7.81
N TYR A 25 12.56 3.60 -8.28
CA TYR A 25 13.91 3.01 -8.30
C TYR A 25 14.59 2.87 -6.94
N LYS A 26 13.83 2.85 -5.85
CA LYS A 26 14.44 2.74 -4.51
C LYS A 26 13.61 1.90 -3.55
N SER A 27 14.28 1.44 -2.50
CA SER A 27 13.62 0.80 -1.35
C SER A 27 12.78 1.82 -0.59
N LEU A 28 11.64 1.37 -0.08
CA LEU A 28 10.78 2.15 0.79
C LEU A 28 11.05 1.92 2.28
N ALA A 29 12.10 1.17 2.63
CA ALA A 29 12.47 0.94 4.03
C ALA A 29 12.71 2.24 4.81
N PRO A 30 13.41 3.26 4.28
CA PRO A 30 13.55 4.55 4.95
C PRO A 30 12.21 5.27 5.16
N LEU A 31 11.30 5.20 4.17
CA LEU A 31 9.96 5.77 4.29
C LEU A 31 9.17 5.06 5.41
N MET A 32 9.24 3.73 5.47
CA MET A 32 8.56 2.97 6.51
C MET A 32 9.11 3.28 7.90
N ALA A 33 10.40 3.49 8.04
CA ALA A 33 11.00 3.94 9.30
C ALA A 33 10.42 5.29 9.73
N ALA A 34 10.28 6.25 8.81
CA ALA A 34 9.68 7.55 9.08
C ALA A 34 8.19 7.45 9.46
N ILE A 35 7.43 6.59 8.76
CA ILE A 35 6.01 6.33 9.06
C ILE A 35 5.87 5.71 10.46
N ARG A 36 6.70 4.74 10.81
CA ARG A 36 6.70 4.12 12.15
C ARG A 36 6.98 5.14 13.25
N ALA A 37 7.95 6.03 13.04
CA ALA A 37 8.25 7.11 13.98
C ALA A 37 7.08 8.09 14.16
N GLN A 38 6.38 8.42 13.07
CA GLN A 38 5.21 9.29 13.08
C GLN A 38 4.01 8.63 13.79
N ALA A 39 3.78 7.36 13.54
CA ALA A 39 2.64 6.61 14.08
C ALA A 39 2.84 6.26 15.57
N GLY A 40 4.07 6.03 16.01
CA GLY A 40 4.39 5.62 17.37
C GLY A 40 3.66 4.33 17.75
N SER A 41 3.05 4.32 18.95
CA SER A 41 2.27 3.20 19.49
C SER A 41 0.76 3.30 19.21
N GLY A 42 0.34 4.32 18.47
CA GLY A 42 -1.07 4.56 18.17
C GLY A 42 -1.67 3.48 17.24
N PRO A 43 -3.01 3.38 17.20
CA PRO A 43 -3.69 2.41 16.34
C PRO A 43 -3.49 2.77 14.87
N ILE A 44 -3.25 1.71 14.04
CA ILE A 44 -3.04 1.82 12.61
C ILE A 44 -4.14 1.07 11.88
N TYR A 45 -4.77 1.72 10.92
CA TYR A 45 -5.60 1.08 9.91
C TYR A 45 -4.86 1.12 8.56
N LEU A 46 -4.66 -0.05 7.97
CA LEU A 46 -3.91 -0.19 6.71
C LEU A 46 -4.88 -0.38 5.55
N SER A 47 -5.04 0.62 4.71
CA SER A 47 -5.85 0.54 3.50
C SER A 47 -4.95 0.52 2.26
N ILE A 48 -5.16 -0.46 1.39
CA ILE A 48 -4.45 -0.58 0.13
C ILE A 48 -5.44 -0.46 -1.02
N ASP A 49 -5.23 0.56 -1.83
CA ASP A 49 -5.91 0.69 -3.10
C ASP A 49 -5.05 0.02 -4.17
N ILE A 50 -5.62 -0.94 -4.91
CA ILE A 50 -4.87 -1.71 -5.90
C ILE A 50 -4.37 -0.85 -7.06
N ASP A 51 -5.03 0.26 -7.34
CA ASP A 51 -4.60 1.19 -8.39
C ASP A 51 -3.36 2.03 -8.00
N GLY A 52 -2.92 1.95 -6.75
CA GLY A 52 -1.62 2.45 -6.33
C GLY A 52 -0.44 1.68 -6.92
N LEU A 53 -0.68 0.45 -7.39
CA LEU A 53 0.31 -0.31 -8.14
C LEU A 53 0.28 0.09 -9.61
N ASP A 54 1.46 0.03 -10.26
CA ASP A 54 1.55 0.23 -11.69
C ASP A 54 0.68 -0.82 -12.44
N PRO A 55 -0.03 -0.45 -13.53
CA PRO A 55 -0.84 -1.39 -14.29
C PRO A 55 -0.08 -2.57 -14.90
N SER A 56 1.24 -2.50 -14.99
CA SER A 56 2.07 -3.65 -15.37
C SER A 56 1.99 -4.79 -14.36
N PHE A 57 1.62 -4.50 -13.10
CA PHE A 57 1.42 -5.48 -12.03
C PHE A 57 -0.07 -5.74 -11.76
N ALA A 58 -0.90 -4.71 -11.79
CA ALA A 58 -2.31 -4.77 -11.40
C ALA A 58 -3.19 -3.96 -12.36
N PRO A 59 -3.45 -4.48 -13.58
CA PRO A 59 -4.28 -3.77 -14.57
C PRO A 59 -5.79 -3.86 -14.28
N GLY A 60 -6.24 -4.79 -13.45
CA GLY A 60 -7.65 -5.08 -13.18
C GLY A 60 -8.30 -4.11 -12.20
N THR A 61 -8.31 -2.84 -12.54
CA THR A 61 -8.95 -1.77 -11.77
C THR A 61 -9.61 -0.76 -12.70
N GLY A 62 -10.55 0.01 -12.19
CA GLY A 62 -11.29 1.01 -12.98
C GLY A 62 -10.48 2.27 -13.30
N THR A 63 -9.46 2.57 -12.53
CA THR A 63 -8.66 3.79 -12.61
C THR A 63 -7.16 3.52 -12.64
N PRO A 64 -6.67 2.70 -13.60
CA PRO A 64 -5.25 2.40 -13.68
C PRO A 64 -4.45 3.66 -14.02
N GLU A 65 -3.30 3.83 -13.37
CA GLU A 65 -2.42 4.97 -13.59
C GLU A 65 -0.97 4.51 -13.73
N ILE A 66 -0.33 4.90 -14.84
CA ILE A 66 1.05 4.54 -15.15
C ILE A 66 2.02 5.26 -14.20
N GLY A 67 3.06 4.56 -13.79
CA GLY A 67 4.08 5.12 -12.87
C GLY A 67 3.78 4.86 -11.41
N GLY A 68 2.91 3.88 -11.10
CA GLY A 68 2.60 3.45 -9.75
C GLY A 68 3.71 2.61 -9.09
N LEU A 69 3.39 2.08 -7.93
CA LEU A 69 4.31 1.22 -7.18
C LEU A 69 4.51 -0.13 -7.86
N THR A 70 5.68 -0.71 -7.65
CA THR A 70 5.94 -2.12 -7.97
C THR A 70 5.33 -3.02 -6.92
N ILE A 71 5.12 -4.31 -7.27
CA ILE A 71 4.60 -5.29 -6.31
C ILE A 71 5.55 -5.47 -5.11
N TRP A 72 6.86 -5.47 -5.31
CA TRP A 72 7.80 -5.59 -4.22
C TRP A 72 7.86 -4.35 -3.33
N GLN A 73 7.58 -3.15 -3.85
CA GLN A 73 7.40 -1.96 -3.02
C GLN A 73 6.13 -2.04 -2.17
N ALA A 74 5.02 -2.55 -2.72
CA ALA A 74 3.81 -2.81 -1.94
C ALA A 74 4.06 -3.83 -0.82
N LEU A 75 4.78 -4.91 -1.10
CA LEU A 75 5.19 -5.89 -0.11
C LEU A 75 6.08 -5.28 0.98
N GLU A 76 7.01 -4.42 0.59
CA GLU A 76 7.91 -3.72 1.51
C GLU A 76 7.14 -2.81 2.47
N ILE A 77 6.10 -2.11 1.97
CA ILE A 77 5.21 -1.29 2.80
C ILE A 77 4.48 -2.16 3.83
N ILE A 78 3.84 -3.25 3.39
CA ILE A 78 3.09 -4.14 4.28
C ILE A 78 4.03 -4.75 5.33
N ARG A 79 5.15 -5.31 4.92
CA ARG A 79 6.12 -5.92 5.83
C ARG A 79 6.76 -4.91 6.75
N GLY A 80 6.90 -3.67 6.31
CA GLY A 80 7.36 -2.55 7.12
C GLY A 80 6.39 -2.15 8.24
N CYS A 81 5.15 -2.60 8.19
CA CYS A 81 4.16 -2.41 9.25
C CYS A 81 4.26 -3.44 10.38
N ARG A 82 5.11 -4.46 10.26
CA ARG A 82 5.28 -5.47 11.30
C ARG A 82 5.71 -4.83 12.62
N GLY A 83 5.03 -5.20 13.70
CA GLY A 83 5.28 -4.67 15.04
C GLY A 83 4.52 -3.37 15.35
N MET A 84 3.82 -2.79 14.38
CA MET A 84 2.90 -1.67 14.61
C MET A 84 1.57 -2.16 15.18
N ASN A 85 0.83 -1.28 15.84
CA ASN A 85 -0.49 -1.61 16.40
C ASN A 85 -1.58 -1.58 15.32
N ILE A 86 -1.57 -2.56 14.43
CA ILE A 86 -2.55 -2.67 13.33
C ILE A 86 -3.87 -3.16 13.92
N VAL A 87 -4.91 -2.36 13.80
CA VAL A 87 -6.26 -2.67 14.31
C VAL A 87 -7.22 -3.11 13.22
N GLY A 88 -6.88 -2.94 11.96
CA GLY A 88 -7.68 -3.35 10.81
C GLY A 88 -6.99 -3.01 9.51
N GLY A 89 -7.56 -3.49 8.41
CA GLY A 89 -7.10 -3.18 7.09
C GLY A 89 -8.08 -3.62 6.02
N ASP A 90 -7.91 -3.09 4.84
CA ASP A 90 -8.66 -3.47 3.64
C ASP A 90 -7.78 -3.39 2.39
N LEU A 91 -8.29 -3.97 1.33
CA LEU A 91 -7.76 -3.85 -0.01
C LEU A 91 -8.95 -3.61 -0.94
N VAL A 92 -8.89 -2.53 -1.70
CA VAL A 92 -10.01 -2.02 -2.48
C VAL A 92 -9.67 -1.86 -3.97
N GLU A 93 -10.69 -1.59 -4.77
CA GLU A 93 -10.62 -1.22 -6.18
C GLU A 93 -10.19 -2.34 -7.15
N ILE A 94 -10.15 -3.60 -6.73
CA ILE A 94 -10.06 -4.71 -7.69
C ILE A 94 -11.37 -4.79 -8.47
N SER A 95 -11.28 -4.69 -9.78
CA SER A 95 -12.43 -4.77 -10.69
C SER A 95 -12.27 -5.97 -11.62
N PRO A 96 -12.90 -7.12 -11.31
CA PRO A 96 -12.79 -8.34 -12.12
C PRO A 96 -13.12 -8.16 -13.61
N PRO A 97 -14.09 -7.31 -14.03
CA PRO A 97 -14.34 -7.07 -15.45
C PRO A 97 -13.15 -6.55 -16.24
N TYR A 98 -12.20 -5.87 -15.59
CA TYR A 98 -10.97 -5.36 -16.20
C TYR A 98 -9.77 -6.29 -16.00
N ASP A 99 -9.94 -7.39 -15.29
CA ASP A 99 -8.88 -8.35 -14.94
C ASP A 99 -8.93 -9.57 -15.85
N LEU A 100 -8.47 -9.40 -17.11
CA LEU A 100 -8.62 -10.39 -18.18
C LEU A 100 -7.98 -11.74 -17.86
N SER A 101 -6.88 -11.75 -17.11
CA SER A 101 -6.12 -12.97 -16.78
C SER A 101 -6.34 -13.47 -15.35
N GLY A 102 -7.06 -12.72 -14.50
CA GLY A 102 -7.16 -13.00 -13.08
C GLY A 102 -5.90 -12.63 -12.29
N ASN A 103 -4.91 -12.01 -12.93
CA ASN A 103 -3.63 -11.68 -12.29
C ASN A 103 -3.77 -10.65 -11.18
N THR A 104 -4.62 -9.64 -11.38
CA THR A 104 -4.86 -8.60 -10.35
C THR A 104 -5.53 -9.19 -9.13
N ALA A 105 -6.48 -10.11 -9.30
CA ALA A 105 -7.10 -10.83 -8.19
C ALA A 105 -6.07 -11.66 -7.41
N LEU A 106 -5.14 -12.30 -8.11
CA LEU A 106 -4.04 -13.05 -7.48
C LEU A 106 -3.12 -12.13 -6.68
N VAL A 107 -2.73 -11.00 -7.25
CA VAL A 107 -1.94 -9.98 -6.55
C VAL A 107 -2.67 -9.49 -5.30
N GLY A 108 -3.96 -9.17 -5.42
CA GLY A 108 -4.76 -8.72 -4.29
C GLY A 108 -4.86 -9.76 -3.18
N ALA A 109 -5.09 -11.02 -3.53
CA ALA A 109 -5.13 -12.11 -2.56
C ALA A 109 -3.79 -12.27 -1.83
N ASN A 110 -2.68 -12.13 -2.54
CA ASN A 110 -1.34 -12.18 -1.95
C ASN A 110 -1.09 -11.01 -1.00
N LEU A 111 -1.47 -9.79 -1.39
CA LEU A 111 -1.31 -8.62 -0.53
C LEU A 111 -2.17 -8.72 0.74
N LEU A 112 -3.41 -9.23 0.64
CA LEU A 112 -4.25 -9.49 1.81
C LEU A 112 -3.63 -10.54 2.74
N TYR A 113 -3.05 -11.58 2.18
CA TYR A 113 -2.33 -12.59 2.97
C TYR A 113 -1.14 -11.97 3.72
N GLU A 114 -0.35 -11.14 3.04
CA GLU A 114 0.77 -10.42 3.68
C GLU A 114 0.27 -9.47 4.79
N MET A 115 -0.88 -8.81 4.60
CA MET A 115 -1.49 -7.99 5.64
C MET A 115 -1.87 -8.82 6.87
N LEU A 116 -2.45 -10.00 6.67
CA LEU A 116 -2.75 -10.92 7.77
C LEU A 116 -1.48 -11.33 8.52
N CYS A 117 -0.38 -11.56 7.80
CA CYS A 117 0.90 -11.95 8.38
C CYS A 117 1.53 -10.88 9.29
N VAL A 118 1.19 -9.62 9.12
CA VAL A 118 1.75 -8.52 9.95
C VAL A 118 0.82 -8.06 11.07
N LEU A 119 -0.36 -8.67 11.20
CA LEU A 119 -1.26 -8.36 12.31
C LEU A 119 -0.62 -8.70 13.66
N PRO A 120 -0.92 -7.93 14.72
CA PRO A 120 -0.42 -8.23 16.06
C PRO A 120 -0.86 -9.62 16.54
N LYS A 121 0.02 -10.32 17.25
CA LYS A 121 -0.27 -11.63 17.87
C LYS A 121 -0.52 -12.79 16.89
N VAL A 122 -0.17 -12.64 15.63
CA VAL A 122 -0.20 -13.75 14.67
C VAL A 122 0.86 -14.78 15.07
N GLN A 123 0.41 -16.04 15.24
CA GLN A 123 1.29 -17.16 15.52
C GLN A 123 1.56 -17.92 14.23
N TYR A 124 2.82 -18.10 13.91
CA TYR A 124 3.23 -18.97 12.80
C TYR A 124 3.35 -20.40 13.31
N ARG A 125 2.71 -21.34 12.65
CA ARG A 125 3.00 -22.76 12.87
C ARG A 125 4.34 -23.07 12.19
N SER A 126 5.29 -23.49 12.96
CA SER A 126 6.55 -24.08 12.47
C SER A 126 6.29 -25.42 11.81
#